data_a4d7dae741158e084959779a0bb71583
#
_entry.id   a4d7dae741158e084959779a0bb71583
#
_cell.length_a   1.000
_cell.length_b   1.000
_cell.length_c   1.000
_cell.angle_alpha   90.00
_cell.angle_beta   90.00
_cell.angle_gamma   90.00
#
_symmetry.space_group_name_H-M   'P 1'
#
loop_
_entity.id
_entity.type
_entity.pdbx_description
1 polymer ?
#
loop_
_entity_poly.entity_id
_entity_poly.type
_entity_poly.pdbx_seq_one_letter_code
_entity_poly.pdbx_strand_id
1 'polypeptide(L)'
;MKISIGSRLVDGPWGGGNLFVRNLTRILNQNGHEVVYNLEHNDIDGILLTDPRGRQESLSSFNHMDIERYIDLVNPNAIVVQRINECDERKGTKGINNLYLEASEIANKVVFVSEWLRSIYLEKGMDKEKTSVILAGADRKIFNNENTNYRIDKSKKIKLVTHHWSDNWNKGFDIYKRIDDSINKNYFEYDLEFSYIGNISNKINFKNTKVIKPLAGKELADELKTNHIYVTGSLNEPSGNHHIEAAQCGLPILYRNSGGIPEYCAGYGLDFENDFFKKLRILIENYEMYVEKVQSYPNDAEEMSMKFLSIFENNFTKQETISISKVNDLKYYKFKFNYKIKEFLQMSKAIKGLRII
;
A
#
# COMPACT_ATOMS: atom_id res chain seq x y z
N MET A 1 -17.78 -11.62 -13.74
CA MET A 1 -17.63 -12.18 -12.37
C MET A 1 -18.17 -11.19 -11.36
N LYS A 2 -18.67 -11.70 -10.24
CA LYS A 2 -18.92 -10.92 -9.02
C LYS A 2 -17.75 -11.13 -8.05
N ILE A 3 -17.02 -10.05 -7.71
CA ILE A 3 -15.82 -10.11 -6.89
C ILE A 3 -16.06 -9.36 -5.57
N SER A 4 -15.88 -10.07 -4.45
CA SER A 4 -15.94 -9.46 -3.11
C SER A 4 -14.55 -9.04 -2.63
N ILE A 5 -14.39 -7.75 -2.32
CA ILE A 5 -13.15 -7.20 -1.78
C ILE A 5 -13.30 -6.95 -0.27
N GLY A 6 -12.46 -7.59 0.53
CA GLY A 6 -12.49 -7.54 1.99
C GLY A 6 -12.01 -6.21 2.57
N SER A 7 -12.65 -5.10 2.22
CA SER A 7 -12.29 -3.79 2.75
C SER A 7 -13.47 -2.83 2.78
N ARG A 8 -13.56 -2.03 3.82
CA ARG A 8 -14.46 -0.87 3.89
C ARG A 8 -13.78 0.32 3.25
N LEU A 9 -14.45 0.95 2.28
CA LEU A 9 -13.95 2.19 1.66
C LEU A 9 -14.19 3.39 2.60
N VAL A 10 -13.19 4.23 2.73
CA VAL A 10 -13.23 5.45 3.55
C VAL A 10 -12.77 6.63 2.70
N ASP A 11 -13.41 7.78 2.85
CA ASP A 11 -13.03 9.00 2.16
C ASP A 11 -11.87 9.71 2.87
N GLY A 12 -11.05 10.43 2.08
CA GLY A 12 -9.90 11.17 2.59
C GLY A 12 -8.57 10.41 2.53
N PRO A 13 -7.51 10.93 3.17
CA PRO A 13 -6.14 10.41 3.09
C PRO A 13 -5.90 9.20 4.00
N TRP A 14 -6.57 8.08 3.72
CA TRP A 14 -6.54 6.84 4.53
C TRP A 14 -5.47 5.83 4.13
N GLY A 15 -4.39 6.28 3.48
CA GLY A 15 -3.23 5.43 3.18
C GLY A 15 -3.42 4.46 2.01
N GLY A 16 -2.34 3.72 1.70
CA GLY A 16 -2.21 2.94 0.47
C GLY A 16 -3.20 1.79 0.30
N GLY A 17 -3.66 1.17 1.39
CA GLY A 17 -4.64 0.07 1.31
C GLY A 17 -5.98 0.51 0.75
N ASN A 18 -6.48 1.67 1.20
CA ASN A 18 -7.74 2.24 0.71
C ASN A 18 -7.63 2.66 -0.77
N LEU A 19 -6.49 3.28 -1.17
CA LEU A 19 -6.23 3.65 -2.57
C LEU A 19 -6.15 2.42 -3.47
N PHE A 20 -5.50 1.35 -3.03
CA PHE A 20 -5.45 0.08 -3.75
C PHE A 20 -6.86 -0.44 -4.06
N VAL A 21 -7.75 -0.51 -3.05
CA VAL A 21 -9.11 -1.01 -3.22
C VAL A 21 -9.91 -0.13 -4.17
N ARG A 22 -9.81 1.21 -4.07
CA ARG A 22 -10.47 2.15 -4.99
C ARG A 22 -10.03 1.95 -6.44
N ASN A 23 -8.73 1.85 -6.69
CA ASN A 23 -8.18 1.65 -8.03
C ASN A 23 -8.60 0.30 -8.60
N LEU A 24 -8.49 -0.77 -7.82
CA LEU A 24 -8.90 -2.10 -8.25
C LEU A 24 -10.41 -2.15 -8.56
N THR A 25 -11.26 -1.60 -7.70
CA THR A 25 -12.71 -1.52 -7.93
C THR A 25 -13.04 -0.81 -9.24
N ARG A 26 -12.38 0.34 -9.50
CA ARG A 26 -12.58 1.09 -10.74
C ARG A 26 -12.27 0.24 -11.96
N ILE A 27 -11.13 -0.45 -11.97
CA ILE A 27 -10.71 -1.28 -13.10
C ILE A 27 -11.60 -2.50 -13.28
N LEU A 28 -11.97 -3.20 -12.20
CA LEU A 28 -12.88 -4.33 -12.26
C LEU A 28 -14.22 -3.94 -12.87
N ASN A 29 -14.83 -2.83 -12.40
CA ASN A 29 -16.09 -2.34 -12.94
C ASN A 29 -15.98 -1.91 -14.42
N GLN A 30 -14.88 -1.28 -14.83
CA GLN A 30 -14.62 -0.89 -16.22
C GLN A 30 -14.49 -2.12 -17.15
N ASN A 31 -14.05 -3.26 -16.61
CA ASN A 31 -13.96 -4.52 -17.35
C ASN A 31 -15.21 -5.42 -17.19
N GLY A 32 -16.34 -4.86 -16.74
CA GLY A 32 -17.64 -5.55 -16.73
C GLY A 32 -17.83 -6.51 -15.55
N HIS A 33 -17.02 -6.40 -14.49
CA HIS A 33 -17.17 -7.19 -13.26
C HIS A 33 -17.97 -6.41 -12.21
N GLU A 34 -18.78 -7.12 -11.42
CA GLU A 34 -19.50 -6.55 -10.28
C GLU A 34 -18.62 -6.62 -9.03
N VAL A 35 -18.44 -5.51 -8.30
CA VAL A 35 -17.67 -5.47 -7.07
C VAL A 35 -18.57 -5.25 -5.86
N VAL A 36 -18.42 -6.12 -4.85
CA VAL A 36 -19.08 -6.02 -3.54
C VAL A 36 -18.03 -6.02 -2.43
N TYR A 37 -18.42 -5.60 -1.21
CA TYR A 37 -17.47 -5.47 -0.09
C TYR A 37 -17.87 -6.31 1.13
N ASN A 38 -18.70 -7.32 0.92
CA ASN A 38 -19.20 -8.24 1.95
C ASN A 38 -19.38 -9.64 1.37
N LEU A 39 -19.77 -10.60 2.22
CA LEU A 39 -20.04 -11.98 1.82
C LEU A 39 -21.55 -12.30 1.82
N GLU A 40 -22.42 -11.31 1.60
CA GLU A 40 -23.88 -11.49 1.68
C GLU A 40 -24.52 -12.07 0.40
N HIS A 41 -23.78 -12.18 -0.67
CA HIS A 41 -24.25 -12.69 -1.96
C HIS A 41 -23.92 -14.18 -2.09
N ASN A 42 -24.83 -14.97 -2.72
CA ASN A 42 -24.61 -16.41 -2.92
C ASN A 42 -23.89 -16.75 -4.24
N ASP A 43 -23.61 -15.75 -5.05
CA ASP A 43 -23.04 -15.83 -6.39
C ASP A 43 -21.69 -15.10 -6.50
N ILE A 44 -20.92 -15.05 -5.41
CA ILE A 44 -19.58 -14.46 -5.44
C ILE A 44 -18.62 -15.45 -6.13
N ASP A 45 -18.05 -15.02 -7.24
CA ASP A 45 -17.08 -15.81 -8.02
C ASP A 45 -15.65 -15.70 -7.47
N GLY A 46 -15.27 -14.50 -7.00
CA GLY A 46 -13.95 -14.20 -6.48
C GLY A 46 -13.99 -13.45 -5.14
N ILE A 47 -13.07 -13.77 -4.25
CA ILE A 47 -12.93 -13.13 -2.93
C ILE A 47 -11.49 -12.64 -2.78
N LEU A 48 -11.31 -11.34 -2.53
CA LEU A 48 -10.02 -10.75 -2.21
C LEU A 48 -9.91 -10.48 -0.71
N LEU A 49 -9.09 -11.26 -0.01
CA LEU A 49 -8.72 -11.00 1.37
C LEU A 49 -7.60 -9.96 1.42
N THR A 50 -7.87 -8.76 1.92
CA THR A 50 -6.89 -7.68 2.01
C THR A 50 -6.20 -7.61 3.37
N ASP A 51 -6.88 -8.06 4.43
CA ASP A 51 -6.36 -8.06 5.80
C ASP A 51 -7.10 -9.13 6.64
N PRO A 52 -6.41 -10.12 7.21
CA PRO A 52 -7.06 -11.18 8.01
C PRO A 52 -7.45 -10.73 9.42
N ARG A 53 -7.05 -9.53 9.85
CA ARG A 53 -7.45 -8.97 11.15
C ARG A 53 -8.95 -8.70 11.19
N GLY A 54 -9.48 -8.60 12.40
CA GLY A 54 -10.90 -8.30 12.59
C GLY A 54 -11.26 -6.85 12.23
N ARG A 55 -12.56 -6.60 12.03
CA ARG A 55 -13.10 -5.26 11.69
C ARG A 55 -12.76 -4.15 12.69
N GLN A 56 -12.46 -4.48 13.93
CA GLN A 56 -12.09 -3.53 14.99
C GLN A 56 -10.62 -3.08 14.87
N GLU A 57 -9.78 -3.89 14.24
CA GLU A 57 -8.34 -3.69 14.16
C GLU A 57 -7.89 -3.13 12.80
N SER A 58 -8.77 -3.21 11.79
CA SER A 58 -8.45 -2.81 10.42
C SER A 58 -9.67 -2.33 9.64
N LEU A 59 -9.45 -1.88 8.40
CA LEU A 59 -10.54 -1.58 7.46
C LEU A 59 -11.17 -2.84 6.84
N SER A 60 -10.76 -4.04 7.25
CA SER A 60 -11.32 -5.29 6.72
C SER A 60 -12.83 -5.37 6.94
N SER A 61 -13.56 -5.81 5.94
CA SER A 61 -15.01 -6.07 6.04
C SER A 61 -15.32 -7.52 6.43
N PHE A 62 -14.39 -8.43 6.21
CA PHE A 62 -14.43 -9.83 6.63
C PHE A 62 -13.01 -10.37 6.79
N ASN A 63 -12.82 -11.47 7.47
CA ASN A 63 -11.55 -12.15 7.66
C ASN A 63 -11.54 -13.55 7.03
N HIS A 64 -10.43 -14.27 7.15
CA HIS A 64 -10.25 -15.61 6.59
C HIS A 64 -11.29 -16.64 7.14
N MET A 65 -11.65 -16.57 8.43
CA MET A 65 -12.67 -17.46 9.02
C MET A 65 -14.08 -17.20 8.45
N ASP A 66 -14.39 -15.96 8.05
CA ASP A 66 -15.64 -15.64 7.39
C ASP A 66 -15.66 -16.20 5.96
N ILE A 67 -14.52 -16.16 5.27
CA ILE A 67 -14.35 -16.74 3.93
C ILE A 67 -14.46 -18.25 3.98
N GLU A 68 -13.79 -18.91 4.92
CA GLU A 68 -13.87 -20.37 5.11
C GLU A 68 -15.34 -20.82 5.25
N ARG A 69 -16.09 -20.16 6.13
CA ARG A 69 -17.53 -20.45 6.29
C ARG A 69 -18.35 -20.19 5.03
N TYR A 70 -17.98 -19.16 4.26
CA TYR A 70 -18.64 -18.86 2.98
C TYR A 70 -18.40 -20.00 1.97
N ILE A 71 -17.17 -20.47 1.84
CA ILE A 71 -16.81 -21.59 0.96
C ILE A 71 -17.56 -22.85 1.38
N ASP A 72 -17.57 -23.18 2.66
CA ASP A 72 -18.19 -24.41 3.19
C ASP A 72 -19.70 -24.44 3.04
N LEU A 73 -20.37 -23.30 3.20
CA LEU A 73 -21.81 -23.24 3.34
C LEU A 73 -22.52 -22.63 2.13
N VAL A 74 -21.82 -21.83 1.31
CA VAL A 74 -22.45 -21.05 0.23
C VAL A 74 -21.88 -21.42 -1.13
N ASN A 75 -20.63 -21.08 -1.41
CA ASN A 75 -20.03 -21.33 -2.73
C ASN A 75 -18.62 -21.92 -2.60
N PRO A 76 -18.48 -23.27 -2.69
CA PRO A 76 -17.18 -23.93 -2.61
C PRO A 76 -16.26 -23.63 -3.82
N ASN A 77 -16.81 -23.07 -4.88
CA ASN A 77 -16.07 -22.72 -6.11
C ASN A 77 -15.61 -21.27 -6.14
N ALA A 78 -15.85 -20.48 -5.09
CA ALA A 78 -15.34 -19.11 -5.04
C ALA A 78 -13.80 -19.10 -4.99
N ILE A 79 -13.18 -18.32 -5.87
CA ILE A 79 -11.73 -18.18 -5.94
C ILE A 79 -11.27 -17.22 -4.85
N VAL A 80 -10.40 -17.67 -3.97
CA VAL A 80 -9.85 -16.84 -2.90
C VAL A 80 -8.45 -16.37 -3.27
N VAL A 81 -8.26 -15.05 -3.31
CA VAL A 81 -6.96 -14.39 -3.46
C VAL A 81 -6.66 -13.63 -2.17
N GLN A 82 -5.51 -13.88 -1.57
CA GLN A 82 -5.02 -13.09 -0.44
C GLN A 82 -3.98 -12.09 -0.92
N ARG A 83 -4.13 -10.83 -0.56
CA ARG A 83 -3.08 -9.81 -0.75
C ARG A 83 -2.34 -9.57 0.56
N ILE A 84 -1.01 -9.70 0.54
CA ILE A 84 -0.16 -9.45 1.71
C ILE A 84 0.69 -8.19 1.48
N ASN A 85 0.53 -7.21 2.38
CA ASN A 85 1.25 -5.93 2.38
C ASN A 85 1.71 -5.52 3.79
N GLU A 86 1.76 -6.46 4.71
CA GLU A 86 2.12 -6.23 6.12
C GLU A 86 3.03 -7.35 6.61
N CYS A 87 3.88 -7.03 7.60
CA CYS A 87 4.71 -7.98 8.33
C CYS A 87 5.08 -7.43 9.72
N ASP A 88 5.54 -8.32 10.59
CA ASP A 88 5.99 -7.97 11.94
C ASP A 88 7.19 -7.01 11.91
N GLU A 89 8.08 -7.17 10.95
CA GLU A 89 9.33 -6.42 10.78
C GLU A 89 9.08 -4.92 10.52
N ARG A 90 7.97 -4.60 9.86
CA ARG A 90 7.59 -3.21 9.52
C ARG A 90 7.34 -2.34 10.74
N LYS A 91 6.69 -2.88 11.75
CA LYS A 91 6.25 -2.14 12.96
C LYS A 91 6.85 -2.67 14.25
N GLY A 92 7.68 -3.72 14.19
CA GLY A 92 8.17 -4.40 15.37
C GLY A 92 7.06 -5.11 16.17
N THR A 93 6.03 -5.60 15.47
CA THR A 93 4.94 -6.38 16.07
C THR A 93 5.32 -7.84 16.24
N LYS A 94 4.45 -8.64 16.85
CA LYS A 94 4.62 -10.09 16.97
C LYS A 94 3.31 -10.78 16.63
N GLY A 95 3.37 -11.80 15.76
CA GLY A 95 2.24 -12.65 15.41
C GLY A 95 1.46 -12.21 14.18
N ILE A 96 1.75 -11.06 13.57
CA ILE A 96 1.13 -10.64 12.30
C ILE A 96 1.50 -11.61 11.19
N ASN A 97 2.77 -11.98 11.07
CA ASN A 97 3.22 -12.94 10.07
C ASN A 97 2.50 -14.28 10.19
N ASN A 98 2.32 -14.79 11.42
CA ASN A 98 1.62 -16.06 11.66
C ASN A 98 0.12 -15.97 11.28
N LEU A 99 -0.54 -14.85 11.59
CA LEU A 99 -1.95 -14.63 11.22
C LEU A 99 -2.14 -14.59 9.69
N TYR A 100 -1.23 -13.94 8.97
CA TYR A 100 -1.28 -13.91 7.51
C TYR A 100 -0.94 -15.27 6.88
N LEU A 101 -0.03 -16.04 7.50
CA LEU A 101 0.28 -17.41 7.09
C LEU A 101 -0.93 -18.34 7.30
N GLU A 102 -1.56 -18.33 8.48
CA GLU A 102 -2.80 -19.05 8.74
C GLU A 102 -3.91 -18.71 7.73
N ALA A 103 -4.11 -17.41 7.47
CA ALA A 103 -5.10 -16.96 6.50
C ALA A 103 -4.80 -17.40 5.07
N SER A 104 -3.55 -17.72 4.74
CA SER A 104 -3.17 -18.18 3.40
C SER A 104 -3.59 -19.61 3.08
N GLU A 105 -3.94 -20.40 4.10
CA GLU A 105 -4.36 -21.80 3.92
C GLU A 105 -5.62 -21.91 3.05
N ILE A 106 -6.56 -20.98 3.20
CA ILE A 106 -7.80 -20.95 2.41
C ILE A 106 -7.63 -20.29 1.03
N ALA A 107 -6.48 -19.67 0.75
CA ALA A 107 -6.27 -18.94 -0.48
C ALA A 107 -5.83 -19.86 -1.63
N ASN A 108 -6.44 -19.67 -2.81
CA ASN A 108 -5.98 -20.29 -4.07
C ASN A 108 -4.70 -19.62 -4.57
N LYS A 109 -4.57 -18.31 -4.35
CA LYS A 109 -3.37 -17.53 -4.67
C LYS A 109 -3.08 -16.48 -3.60
N VAL A 110 -1.78 -16.26 -3.36
CA VAL A 110 -1.28 -15.25 -2.44
C VAL A 110 -0.42 -14.24 -3.23
N VAL A 111 -0.77 -12.97 -3.13
CA VAL A 111 -0.10 -11.89 -3.85
C VAL A 111 0.62 -10.97 -2.87
N PHE A 112 1.92 -10.89 -3.02
CA PHE A 112 2.78 -10.01 -2.26
C PHE A 112 3.03 -8.68 -2.98
N VAL A 113 3.30 -7.63 -2.23
CA VAL A 113 3.63 -6.31 -2.78
C VAL A 113 5.12 -6.12 -3.06
N SER A 114 5.97 -7.09 -2.72
CA SER A 114 7.41 -7.11 -3.02
C SER A 114 7.99 -8.52 -2.83
N GLU A 115 9.10 -8.82 -3.50
CA GLU A 115 9.86 -10.06 -3.30
C GLU A 115 10.49 -10.11 -1.91
N TRP A 116 10.93 -8.97 -1.37
CA TRP A 116 11.39 -8.87 0.02
C TRP A 116 10.31 -9.36 1.00
N LEU A 117 9.07 -8.91 0.85
CA LEU A 117 7.98 -9.35 1.73
C LEU A 117 7.66 -10.83 1.51
N ARG A 118 7.65 -11.27 0.25
CA ARG A 118 7.43 -12.69 -0.10
C ARG A 118 8.46 -13.60 0.54
N SER A 119 9.75 -13.23 0.53
CA SER A 119 10.83 -14.04 1.12
C SER A 119 10.61 -14.31 2.60
N ILE A 120 10.15 -13.32 3.38
CA ILE A 120 9.82 -13.46 4.80
C ILE A 120 8.79 -14.59 5.04
N TYR A 121 7.78 -14.66 4.18
CA TYR A 121 6.72 -15.68 4.32
C TYR A 121 7.13 -17.04 3.77
N LEU A 122 7.95 -17.10 2.72
CA LEU A 122 8.54 -18.34 2.22
C LEU A 122 9.45 -18.99 3.28
N GLU A 123 10.27 -18.20 3.96
CA GLU A 123 11.10 -18.68 5.09
C GLU A 123 10.27 -19.24 6.26
N LYS A 124 9.02 -18.81 6.39
CA LYS A 124 8.06 -19.31 7.39
C LYS A 124 7.24 -20.52 6.90
N GLY A 125 7.55 -21.03 5.71
CA GLY A 125 6.93 -22.25 5.18
C GLY A 125 5.72 -22.04 4.26
N MET A 126 5.46 -20.82 3.79
CA MET A 126 4.39 -20.59 2.80
C MET A 126 4.71 -21.31 1.48
N ASP A 127 3.71 -21.95 0.88
CA ASP A 127 3.85 -22.65 -0.39
C ASP A 127 4.18 -21.68 -1.53
N LYS A 128 5.37 -21.81 -2.10
CA LYS A 128 5.88 -20.97 -3.20
C LYS A 128 4.98 -20.98 -4.43
N GLU A 129 4.35 -22.13 -4.75
CA GLU A 129 3.52 -22.29 -5.97
C GLU A 129 2.20 -21.50 -5.90
N LYS A 130 1.73 -21.20 -4.70
CA LYS A 130 0.57 -20.33 -4.48
C LYS A 130 0.91 -18.84 -4.58
N THR A 131 2.20 -18.48 -4.56
CA THR A 131 2.63 -17.08 -4.38
C THR A 131 3.00 -16.39 -5.70
N SER A 132 2.74 -15.10 -5.75
CA SER A 132 3.22 -14.20 -6.81
C SER A 132 3.49 -12.81 -6.23
N VAL A 133 4.18 -11.96 -7.01
CA VAL A 133 4.40 -10.56 -6.65
C VAL A 133 3.72 -9.66 -7.66
N ILE A 134 2.94 -8.71 -7.17
CA ILE A 134 2.42 -7.60 -7.96
C ILE A 134 2.79 -6.32 -7.21
N LEU A 135 3.69 -5.55 -7.78
CA LEU A 135 4.11 -4.27 -7.21
C LEU A 135 2.92 -3.30 -7.15
N ALA A 136 2.85 -2.50 -6.10
CA ALA A 136 1.85 -1.43 -5.98
C ALA A 136 2.09 -0.34 -7.03
N GLY A 137 1.03 0.37 -7.39
CA GLY A 137 1.09 1.48 -8.34
C GLY A 137 0.28 2.68 -7.86
N ALA A 138 0.57 3.87 -8.38
CA ALA A 138 -0.21 5.07 -8.16
C ALA A 138 -1.04 5.44 -9.40
N ASP A 139 -2.13 6.18 -9.23
CA ASP A 139 -3.01 6.57 -10.34
C ASP A 139 -2.39 7.72 -11.15
N ARG A 140 -1.97 7.44 -12.39
CA ARG A 140 -1.36 8.42 -13.31
C ARG A 140 -2.27 9.60 -13.68
N LYS A 141 -3.58 9.47 -13.50
CA LYS A 141 -4.49 10.60 -13.71
C LYS A 141 -4.35 11.66 -12.64
N ILE A 142 -3.81 11.27 -11.49
CA ILE A 142 -3.58 12.15 -10.33
C ILE A 142 -2.08 12.48 -10.20
N PHE A 143 -1.25 11.43 -10.13
CA PHE A 143 0.19 11.54 -9.97
C PHE A 143 0.86 11.35 -11.34
N ASN A 144 1.29 12.43 -11.94
CA ASN A 144 1.96 12.47 -13.24
C ASN A 144 3.03 13.56 -13.24
N ASN A 145 3.91 13.50 -14.22
CA ASN A 145 5.02 14.44 -14.35
C ASN A 145 4.70 15.71 -15.17
N GLU A 146 3.44 15.94 -15.51
CA GLU A 146 3.01 17.15 -16.21
C GLU A 146 3.23 18.40 -15.34
N ASN A 147 3.81 19.45 -15.93
CA ASN A 147 4.11 20.72 -15.27
C ASN A 147 5.08 20.62 -14.07
N THR A 148 5.85 19.54 -13.94
CA THR A 148 6.89 19.44 -12.91
C THR A 148 8.11 20.28 -13.34
N ASN A 149 8.65 21.06 -12.39
CA ASN A 149 9.88 21.83 -12.65
C ASN A 149 11.11 20.94 -12.43
N TYR A 150 11.74 20.53 -13.52
CA TYR A 150 12.92 19.64 -13.49
C TYR A 150 14.26 20.37 -13.41
N ARG A 151 14.29 21.65 -13.05
CA ARG A 151 15.54 22.39 -12.98
C ARG A 151 15.94 22.66 -11.53
N ILE A 152 17.18 22.29 -11.20
CA ILE A 152 17.85 22.71 -9.97
C ILE A 152 18.79 23.88 -10.29
N ASP A 153 18.58 25.00 -9.61
CA ASP A 153 19.55 26.07 -9.53
C ASP A 153 20.37 25.88 -8.24
N LYS A 154 21.60 25.41 -8.38
CA LYS A 154 22.48 25.07 -7.25
C LYS A 154 22.89 26.32 -6.43
N SER A 155 22.64 27.53 -6.91
CA SER A 155 22.81 28.76 -6.14
C SER A 155 21.63 29.13 -5.26
N LYS A 156 20.51 28.38 -5.37
CA LYS A 156 19.31 28.54 -4.59
C LYS A 156 19.05 27.31 -3.72
N LYS A 157 18.02 27.41 -2.88
CA LYS A 157 17.60 26.28 -2.01
C LYS A 157 17.15 25.09 -2.84
N ILE A 158 17.77 23.96 -2.57
CA ILE A 158 17.35 22.66 -3.10
C ILE A 158 16.24 22.11 -2.21
N LYS A 159 15.07 21.89 -2.81
CA LYS A 159 13.86 21.50 -2.10
C LYS A 159 13.75 19.99 -2.02
N LEU A 160 13.78 19.48 -0.81
CA LEU A 160 13.55 18.08 -0.49
C LEU A 160 12.14 17.91 0.06
N VAL A 161 11.48 16.79 -0.23
CA VAL A 161 10.15 16.49 0.30
C VAL A 161 10.01 15.03 0.68
N THR A 162 9.20 14.79 1.70
CA THR A 162 8.69 13.45 2.04
C THR A 162 7.22 13.55 2.46
N HIS A 163 6.47 12.44 2.36
CA HIS A 163 5.12 12.41 2.91
C HIS A 163 4.76 11.05 3.51
N HIS A 164 4.05 11.05 4.64
CA HIS A 164 3.59 9.85 5.31
C HIS A 164 2.26 10.06 6.03
N TRP A 165 1.37 9.08 5.90
CA TRP A 165 0.14 9.04 6.70
C TRP A 165 0.42 8.69 8.17
N SER A 166 1.30 7.71 8.40
CA SER A 166 1.63 7.23 9.75
C SER A 166 2.80 8.03 10.34
N ASP A 167 2.71 8.34 11.63
CA ASP A 167 3.74 8.96 12.44
C ASP A 167 4.68 7.95 13.12
N ASN A 168 4.66 6.68 12.70
CA ASN A 168 5.55 5.64 13.22
C ASN A 168 7.02 6.00 12.93
N TRP A 169 7.90 5.83 13.95
CA TRP A 169 9.33 6.15 13.84
C TRP A 169 10.02 5.50 12.63
N ASN A 170 9.63 4.26 12.30
CA ASN A 170 10.19 3.51 11.17
C ASN A 170 9.86 4.12 9.79
N LYS A 171 9.07 5.20 9.73
CA LYS A 171 8.88 5.97 8.49
C LYS A 171 10.08 6.81 8.08
N GLY A 172 11.19 6.74 8.85
CA GLY A 172 12.44 7.41 8.52
C GLY A 172 12.69 8.70 9.30
N PHE A 173 12.01 8.88 10.43
CA PHE A 173 12.15 10.10 11.22
C PHE A 173 13.58 10.36 11.74
N ASP A 174 14.40 9.32 11.86
CA ASP A 174 15.83 9.46 12.14
C ASP A 174 16.58 10.24 11.04
N ILE A 175 16.26 9.97 9.77
CA ILE A 175 16.83 10.69 8.62
C ILE A 175 16.22 12.09 8.51
N TYR A 176 14.90 12.23 8.64
CA TYR A 176 14.24 13.52 8.55
C TYR A 176 14.72 14.49 9.63
N LYS A 177 14.99 13.99 10.83
CA LYS A 177 15.61 14.76 11.91
C LYS A 177 17.04 15.19 11.58
N ARG A 178 17.84 14.30 10.96
CA ARG A 178 19.20 14.66 10.50
C ARG A 178 19.18 15.73 9.43
N ILE A 179 18.21 15.69 8.50
CA ILE A 179 18.02 16.74 7.50
C ILE A 179 17.66 18.06 8.19
N ASP A 180 16.65 18.05 9.06
CA ASP A 180 16.21 19.21 9.83
C ASP A 180 17.37 19.86 10.60
N ASP A 181 18.20 19.06 11.26
CA ASP A 181 19.36 19.52 12.04
C ASP A 181 20.50 20.06 11.14
N SER A 182 20.56 19.69 9.86
CA SER A 182 21.58 20.16 8.92
C SER A 182 21.25 21.52 8.27
N ILE A 183 19.98 21.88 8.19
CA ILE A 183 19.53 23.16 7.65
C ILE A 183 20.06 24.29 8.55
N ASN A 184 20.58 25.35 7.95
CA ASN A 184 21.18 26.51 8.64
C ASN A 184 22.48 26.25 9.44
N LYS A 185 23.11 25.07 9.33
CA LYS A 185 24.36 24.76 10.04
C LYS A 185 25.62 24.80 9.17
N ASN A 186 25.52 25.19 7.91
CA ASN A 186 26.61 25.07 6.92
C ASN A 186 27.27 23.68 6.90
N TYR A 187 26.48 22.64 7.24
CA TYR A 187 26.96 21.26 7.29
C TYR A 187 27.05 20.62 5.92
N PHE A 188 26.27 21.14 4.98
CA PHE A 188 26.19 20.64 3.62
C PHE A 188 26.45 21.80 2.64
N GLU A 189 27.12 21.54 1.53
CA GLU A 189 27.56 22.60 0.59
C GLU A 189 26.45 23.26 -0.18
N TYR A 190 25.26 22.64 -0.25
CA TYR A 190 24.06 23.22 -0.85
C TYR A 190 23.09 23.70 0.22
N ASP A 191 22.44 24.84 -0.05
CA ASP A 191 21.35 25.31 0.81
C ASP A 191 20.10 24.43 0.61
N LEU A 192 19.57 23.89 1.69
CA LEU A 192 18.46 22.94 1.66
C LEU A 192 17.17 23.56 2.21
N GLU A 193 16.06 23.22 1.60
CA GLU A 193 14.71 23.34 2.17
C GLU A 193 14.10 21.94 2.29
N PHE A 194 13.49 21.63 3.39
CA PHE A 194 12.85 20.33 3.59
C PHE A 194 11.39 20.47 3.99
N SER A 195 10.49 19.80 3.27
CA SER A 195 9.07 19.73 3.54
C SER A 195 8.68 18.33 3.97
N TYR A 196 7.97 18.25 5.10
CA TYR A 196 7.34 17.02 5.58
C TYR A 196 5.82 17.16 5.46
N ILE A 197 5.16 16.30 4.68
CA ILE A 197 3.70 16.28 4.50
C ILE A 197 3.14 15.09 5.25
N GLY A 198 2.32 15.30 6.29
CA GLY A 198 1.72 14.18 7.01
C GLY A 198 1.51 14.38 8.49
N ASN A 199 1.22 13.28 9.18
CA ASN A 199 1.07 13.26 10.63
C ASN A 199 2.42 13.19 11.32
N ILE A 200 2.57 13.94 12.39
CA ILE A 200 3.78 13.96 13.23
C ILE A 200 3.39 13.63 14.66
N SER A 201 4.14 12.69 15.25
CA SER A 201 4.04 12.40 16.68
C SER A 201 4.51 13.59 17.52
N ASN A 202 3.88 13.84 18.66
CA ASN A 202 4.29 14.86 19.64
C ASN A 202 5.73 14.68 20.16
N LYS A 203 6.35 13.51 19.90
CA LYS A 203 7.74 13.21 20.26
C LYS A 203 8.76 13.77 19.26
N ILE A 204 8.29 14.26 18.10
CA ILE A 204 9.12 14.76 17.02
C ILE A 204 8.99 16.27 16.97
N ASN A 205 10.11 16.97 17.15
CA ASN A 205 10.18 18.42 17.05
C ASN A 205 11.15 18.79 15.91
N PHE A 206 10.60 19.22 14.79
CA PHE A 206 11.33 19.85 13.71
C PHE A 206 11.52 21.34 13.98
N LYS A 207 12.70 21.86 13.70
CA LYS A 207 13.08 23.27 13.92
C LYS A 207 13.13 24.08 12.64
N ASN A 208 13.53 23.43 11.53
CA ASN A 208 13.82 24.06 10.25
C ASN A 208 12.98 23.46 9.11
N THR A 209 12.27 22.36 9.34
CA THR A 209 11.44 21.65 8.36
C THR A 209 10.07 22.32 8.24
N LYS A 210 9.62 22.56 7.00
CA LYS A 210 8.24 22.99 6.71
C LYS A 210 7.31 21.80 6.91
N VAL A 211 6.47 21.86 7.95
CA VAL A 211 5.49 20.81 8.24
C VAL A 211 4.15 21.18 7.60
N ILE A 212 3.65 20.27 6.75
CA ILE A 212 2.39 20.41 6.04
C ILE A 212 1.44 19.33 6.55
N LYS A 213 0.17 19.68 6.80
CA LYS A 213 -0.86 18.71 7.16
C LYS A 213 -1.02 17.63 6.08
N PRO A 214 -1.54 16.43 6.42
CA PRO A 214 -1.79 15.38 5.44
C PRO A 214 -2.58 15.89 4.23
N LEU A 215 -2.05 15.68 3.04
CA LEU A 215 -2.68 15.95 1.75
C LEU A 215 -3.01 14.64 1.04
N ALA A 216 -3.91 14.68 0.06
CA ALA A 216 -4.29 13.52 -0.73
C ALA A 216 -4.63 13.93 -2.18
N GLY A 217 -4.58 12.96 -3.09
CA GLY A 217 -5.00 13.17 -4.47
C GLY A 217 -4.25 14.30 -5.16
N LYS A 218 -4.98 15.15 -5.87
CA LYS A 218 -4.40 16.25 -6.65
C LYS A 218 -3.64 17.26 -5.79
N GLU A 219 -4.12 17.60 -4.60
CA GLU A 219 -3.43 18.53 -3.70
C GLU A 219 -2.05 18.02 -3.29
N LEU A 220 -1.94 16.72 -3.02
CA LEU A 220 -0.65 16.08 -2.74
C LEU A 220 0.26 16.10 -3.98
N ALA A 221 -0.28 15.74 -5.14
CA ALA A 221 0.49 15.75 -6.39
C ALA A 221 1.04 17.15 -6.74
N ASP A 222 0.20 18.18 -6.58
CA ASP A 222 0.59 19.57 -6.84
C ASP A 222 1.69 20.04 -5.87
N GLU A 223 1.58 19.70 -4.56
CA GLU A 223 2.63 20.03 -3.58
C GLU A 223 3.93 19.26 -3.85
N LEU A 224 3.87 17.97 -4.21
CA LEU A 224 5.06 17.20 -4.58
C LEU A 224 5.83 17.85 -5.73
N LYS A 225 5.14 18.28 -6.79
CA LYS A 225 5.73 18.90 -7.99
C LYS A 225 6.42 20.24 -7.74
N THR A 226 6.21 20.86 -6.60
CA THR A 226 6.92 22.09 -6.20
C THR A 226 8.33 21.83 -5.68
N ASN A 227 8.72 20.57 -5.51
CA ASN A 227 9.98 20.13 -4.93
C ASN A 227 10.91 19.53 -5.99
N HIS A 228 12.18 19.28 -5.62
CA HIS A 228 13.18 18.75 -6.53
C HIS A 228 13.47 17.27 -6.30
N ILE A 229 13.60 16.83 -5.06
CA ILE A 229 14.00 15.47 -4.70
C ILE A 229 13.06 14.92 -3.65
N TYR A 230 12.59 13.72 -3.86
CA TYR A 230 11.85 12.98 -2.85
C TYR A 230 12.80 12.16 -1.97
N VAL A 231 12.58 12.20 -0.65
CA VAL A 231 13.37 11.42 0.31
C VAL A 231 12.49 10.41 1.03
N THR A 232 12.88 9.14 1.05
CA THR A 232 12.27 8.14 1.90
C THR A 232 13.31 7.46 2.79
N GLY A 233 13.19 7.64 4.10
CA GLY A 233 14.00 7.01 5.11
C GLY A 233 13.35 5.78 5.75
N SER A 234 12.23 5.28 5.21
CA SER A 234 11.45 4.19 5.80
C SER A 234 12.27 2.92 5.99
N LEU A 235 12.06 2.26 7.14
CA LEU A 235 12.67 0.99 7.50
C LEU A 235 11.66 -0.14 7.33
N ASN A 236 12.09 -1.27 6.75
CA ASN A 236 11.30 -2.48 6.58
C ASN A 236 9.92 -2.22 5.94
N GLU A 237 9.85 -1.26 5.02
CA GLU A 237 8.61 -0.94 4.31
C GLU A 237 8.37 -1.96 3.20
N PRO A 238 7.25 -2.71 3.20
CA PRO A 238 6.99 -3.72 2.17
C PRO A 238 6.82 -3.15 0.76
N SER A 239 6.21 -1.96 0.64
CA SER A 239 6.05 -1.25 -0.62
C SER A 239 6.12 0.27 -0.41
N GLY A 240 5.05 0.87 0.08
CA GLY A 240 4.96 2.31 0.35
C GLY A 240 4.50 3.13 -0.85
N ASN A 241 3.24 3.57 -0.86
CA ASN A 241 2.70 4.39 -1.94
C ASN A 241 3.43 5.73 -2.07
N HIS A 242 4.00 6.25 -0.99
CA HIS A 242 4.60 7.57 -0.91
C HIS A 242 5.71 7.81 -1.95
N HIS A 243 6.63 6.86 -2.09
CA HIS A 243 7.69 7.01 -3.11
C HIS A 243 7.21 6.72 -4.53
N ILE A 244 6.17 5.88 -4.69
CA ILE A 244 5.55 5.62 -5.99
C ILE A 244 4.85 6.89 -6.51
N GLU A 245 4.07 7.55 -5.66
CA GLU A 245 3.37 8.81 -5.96
C GLU A 245 4.36 9.92 -6.33
N ALA A 246 5.46 10.03 -5.60
CA ALA A 246 6.51 11.01 -5.88
C ALA A 246 7.26 10.72 -7.19
N ALA A 247 7.60 9.44 -7.46
CA ALA A 247 8.24 9.05 -8.71
C ALA A 247 7.36 9.33 -9.92
N GLN A 248 6.06 9.06 -9.84
CA GLN A 248 5.12 9.40 -10.89
C GLN A 248 4.96 10.91 -11.10
N CYS A 249 5.12 11.72 -10.06
CA CYS A 249 5.23 13.17 -10.17
C CYS A 249 6.57 13.62 -10.77
N GLY A 250 7.47 12.71 -11.12
CA GLY A 250 8.74 13.00 -11.78
C GLY A 250 9.87 13.42 -10.84
N LEU A 251 9.76 13.17 -9.52
CA LEU A 251 10.82 13.48 -8.57
C LEU A 251 11.82 12.32 -8.48
N PRO A 252 13.12 12.55 -8.73
CA PRO A 252 14.17 11.60 -8.38
C PRO A 252 14.12 11.24 -6.90
N ILE A 253 14.34 9.94 -6.57
CA ILE A 253 14.16 9.43 -5.22
C ILE A 253 15.50 9.19 -4.55
N LEU A 254 15.70 9.76 -3.37
CA LEU A 254 16.77 9.38 -2.46
C LEU A 254 16.16 8.45 -1.39
N TYR A 255 16.49 7.15 -1.44
CA TYR A 255 15.79 6.14 -0.65
C TYR A 255 16.73 5.32 0.24
N ARG A 256 16.25 4.95 1.43
CA ARG A 256 16.96 3.99 2.28
C ARG A 256 16.90 2.60 1.66
N ASN A 257 18.04 1.91 1.61
CA ASN A 257 18.10 0.52 1.19
C ASN A 257 17.53 -0.37 2.31
N SER A 258 16.21 -0.52 2.36
CA SER A 258 15.51 -1.28 3.40
C SER A 258 14.14 -1.76 2.95
N GLY A 259 13.80 -2.99 3.32
CA GLY A 259 12.53 -3.59 2.95
C GLY A 259 12.39 -3.82 1.45
N GLY A 260 11.17 -3.66 0.93
CA GLY A 260 10.86 -3.74 -0.50
C GLY A 260 11.12 -2.44 -1.27
N ILE A 261 11.54 -1.34 -0.63
CA ILE A 261 11.74 -0.03 -1.28
C ILE A 261 12.68 -0.13 -2.49
N PRO A 262 13.81 -0.87 -2.45
CA PRO A 262 14.69 -1.01 -3.62
C PRO A 262 13.99 -1.55 -4.86
N GLU A 263 12.99 -2.42 -4.73
CA GLU A 263 12.25 -2.99 -5.86
C GLU A 263 11.43 -1.93 -6.62
N TYR A 264 11.11 -0.83 -5.95
CA TYR A 264 10.35 0.29 -6.50
C TYR A 264 11.24 1.45 -6.98
N CYS A 265 12.39 1.65 -6.34
CA CYS A 265 13.18 2.87 -6.50
C CYS A 265 14.49 2.66 -7.26
N ALA A 266 14.98 1.41 -7.38
CA ALA A 266 16.21 1.13 -8.10
C ALA A 266 16.08 1.53 -9.59
N GLY A 267 17.07 2.30 -10.08
CA GLY A 267 17.04 2.85 -11.43
C GLY A 267 16.38 4.23 -11.54
N TYR A 268 15.55 4.65 -10.58
CA TYR A 268 14.80 5.92 -10.60
C TYR A 268 15.29 6.91 -9.54
N GLY A 269 16.32 6.58 -8.84
CA GLY A 269 16.91 7.36 -7.77
C GLY A 269 18.20 6.73 -7.28
N LEU A 270 18.62 7.10 -6.07
CA LEU A 270 19.86 6.64 -5.46
C LEU A 270 19.56 6.12 -4.05
N ASP A 271 20.12 4.96 -3.74
CA ASP A 271 20.01 4.36 -2.42
C ASP A 271 21.04 4.94 -1.44
N PHE A 272 20.68 4.97 -0.16
CA PHE A 272 21.60 5.27 0.93
C PHE A 272 21.44 4.28 2.10
N GLU A 273 22.51 4.11 2.85
CA GLU A 273 22.52 3.45 4.16
C GLU A 273 22.87 4.46 5.25
N ASN A 274 24.15 4.60 5.59
CA ASN A 274 24.65 5.58 6.57
C ASN A 274 25.20 6.86 5.92
N ASP A 275 25.27 6.92 4.59
CA ASP A 275 25.96 7.91 3.77
C ASP A 275 24.98 8.89 3.07
N PHE A 276 23.84 9.21 3.71
CA PHE A 276 22.77 10.04 3.16
C PHE A 276 23.26 11.33 2.46
N PHE A 277 24.06 12.16 3.13
CA PHE A 277 24.51 13.44 2.54
C PHE A 277 25.47 13.25 1.37
N LYS A 278 26.30 12.20 1.40
CA LYS A 278 27.15 11.83 0.25
C LYS A 278 26.29 11.45 -0.96
N LYS A 279 25.27 10.65 -0.76
CA LYS A 279 24.34 10.22 -1.83
C LYS A 279 23.47 11.37 -2.31
N LEU A 280 23.03 12.25 -1.40
CA LEU A 280 22.31 13.48 -1.78
C LEU A 280 23.15 14.36 -2.70
N ARG A 281 24.45 14.56 -2.38
CA ARG A 281 25.39 15.29 -3.24
C ARG A 281 25.45 14.67 -4.65
N ILE A 282 25.70 13.37 -4.73
CA ILE A 282 25.80 12.66 -6.01
C ILE A 282 24.50 12.83 -6.83
N LEU A 283 23.34 12.74 -6.19
CA LEU A 283 22.06 12.93 -6.86
C LEU A 283 21.90 14.36 -7.38
N ILE A 284 22.27 15.37 -6.61
CA ILE A 284 22.21 16.79 -7.00
C ILE A 284 23.18 17.07 -8.18
N GLU A 285 24.38 16.51 -8.12
CA GLU A 285 25.39 16.70 -9.18
C GLU A 285 24.96 16.08 -10.51
N ASN A 286 24.19 14.97 -10.46
CA ASN A 286 23.69 14.22 -11.60
C ASN A 286 22.17 14.35 -11.77
N TYR A 287 21.58 15.45 -11.32
CA TYR A 287 20.13 15.62 -11.20
C TYR A 287 19.37 15.36 -12.50
N GLU A 288 19.82 15.94 -13.62
CA GLU A 288 19.18 15.81 -14.93
C GLU A 288 19.09 14.34 -15.38
N MET A 289 20.14 13.55 -15.15
CA MET A 289 20.15 12.11 -15.45
C MET A 289 19.08 11.36 -14.63
N TYR A 290 18.91 11.67 -13.34
CA TYR A 290 17.89 11.04 -12.52
C TYR A 290 16.48 11.49 -12.86
N VAL A 291 16.30 12.74 -13.27
CA VAL A 291 15.03 13.25 -13.81
C VAL A 291 14.65 12.49 -15.08
N GLU A 292 15.57 12.31 -16.02
CA GLU A 292 15.32 11.55 -17.24
C GLU A 292 14.87 10.12 -16.93
N LYS A 293 15.54 9.44 -16.01
CA LYS A 293 15.19 8.08 -15.59
C LYS A 293 13.80 7.99 -14.95
N VAL A 294 13.45 8.92 -14.05
CA VAL A 294 12.17 8.87 -13.34
C VAL A 294 10.99 9.21 -14.25
N GLN A 295 11.18 9.88 -15.38
CA GLN A 295 10.11 10.12 -16.35
C GLN A 295 9.50 8.84 -16.91
N SER A 296 10.25 7.75 -16.93
CA SER A 296 9.79 6.42 -17.40
C SER A 296 9.33 5.52 -16.24
N TYR A 297 9.01 6.06 -15.07
CA TYR A 297 8.64 5.26 -13.90
C TYR A 297 7.41 4.38 -14.17
N PRO A 298 7.52 3.03 -13.97
CA PRO A 298 6.54 2.10 -14.52
C PRO A 298 5.32 1.85 -13.62
N ASN A 299 5.45 1.97 -12.29
CA ASN A 299 4.46 1.42 -11.36
C ASN A 299 3.14 2.20 -11.37
N ASP A 300 2.20 1.72 -12.16
CA ASP A 300 0.88 2.28 -12.43
C ASP A 300 -0.23 1.48 -11.73
N ALA A 301 -1.22 2.17 -11.19
CA ALA A 301 -2.36 1.54 -10.50
C ALA A 301 -3.28 0.77 -11.45
N GLU A 302 -3.38 1.17 -12.71
CA GLU A 302 -4.17 0.47 -13.71
C GLU A 302 -3.51 -0.86 -14.09
N GLU A 303 -2.20 -0.84 -14.39
CA GLU A 303 -1.44 -2.05 -14.69
C GLU A 303 -1.44 -3.03 -13.51
N MET A 304 -1.22 -2.53 -12.28
CA MET A 304 -1.35 -3.33 -11.05
C MET A 304 -2.73 -4.00 -10.97
N SER A 305 -3.80 -3.24 -11.19
CA SER A 305 -5.18 -3.74 -11.08
C SER A 305 -5.51 -4.77 -12.18
N MET A 306 -5.00 -4.59 -13.40
CA MET A 306 -5.14 -5.56 -14.50
C MET A 306 -4.44 -6.89 -14.17
N LYS A 307 -3.27 -6.85 -13.51
CA LYS A 307 -2.60 -8.07 -13.04
C LYS A 307 -3.45 -8.81 -11.99
N PHE A 308 -4.13 -8.11 -11.07
CA PHE A 308 -5.07 -8.73 -10.14
C PHE A 308 -6.29 -9.33 -10.87
N LEU A 309 -6.87 -8.62 -11.84
CA LEU A 309 -7.97 -9.14 -12.66
C LEU A 309 -7.55 -10.45 -13.36
N SER A 310 -6.38 -10.48 -13.99
CA SER A 310 -5.87 -11.70 -14.64
C SER A 310 -5.71 -12.89 -13.69
N ILE A 311 -5.39 -12.67 -12.40
CA ILE A 311 -5.37 -13.75 -11.41
C ILE A 311 -6.76 -14.34 -11.23
N PHE A 312 -7.80 -13.51 -11.10
CA PHE A 312 -9.18 -13.99 -10.97
C PHE A 312 -9.64 -14.73 -12.22
N GLU A 313 -9.45 -14.17 -13.40
CA GLU A 313 -9.86 -14.77 -14.68
C GLU A 313 -9.17 -16.12 -14.94
N ASN A 314 -7.85 -16.20 -14.76
CA ASN A 314 -7.08 -17.43 -15.00
C ASN A 314 -7.43 -18.55 -14.01
N ASN A 315 -7.90 -18.24 -12.81
CA ASN A 315 -8.31 -19.25 -11.84
C ASN A 315 -9.79 -19.62 -12.03
N PHE A 316 -10.63 -18.68 -12.49
CA PHE A 316 -12.04 -18.92 -12.77
C PHE A 316 -12.21 -19.94 -13.92
N THR A 317 -11.56 -19.74 -15.05
CA THR A 317 -11.61 -20.63 -16.20
C THR A 317 -11.15 -22.05 -15.89
N LYS A 318 -10.25 -22.25 -14.93
CA LYS A 318 -9.82 -23.58 -14.47
C LYS A 318 -10.91 -24.31 -13.66
N GLN A 319 -11.83 -23.57 -13.04
CA GLN A 319 -12.90 -24.15 -12.21
C GLN A 319 -14.21 -24.40 -12.97
N GLU A 320 -14.48 -23.72 -14.06
CA GLU A 320 -15.67 -23.98 -14.91
C GLU A 320 -15.74 -25.42 -15.44
N THR A 321 -14.62 -26.15 -15.43
CA THR A 321 -14.57 -27.58 -15.75
C THR A 321 -15.06 -28.48 -14.63
N ILE A 322 -15.32 -27.95 -13.42
CA ILE A 322 -15.84 -28.68 -12.27
C ILE A 322 -17.28 -28.23 -12.03
N SER A 323 -18.26 -29.09 -12.25
CA SER A 323 -19.71 -28.84 -12.20
C SER A 323 -20.14 -27.96 -11.02
N ILE A 324 -20.91 -26.92 -11.33
CA ILE A 324 -21.58 -26.02 -10.37
C ILE A 324 -22.53 -26.86 -9.50
N SER A 325 -22.15 -27.11 -8.23
CA SER A 325 -23.09 -27.64 -7.26
C SER A 325 -24.11 -26.55 -6.92
N LYS A 326 -25.40 -26.85 -7.05
CA LYS A 326 -26.47 -25.90 -6.65
C LYS A 326 -26.26 -25.50 -5.19
N VAL A 327 -26.18 -24.19 -4.94
CA VAL A 327 -26.13 -23.62 -3.60
C VAL A 327 -27.35 -24.13 -2.79
N ASN A 328 -27.10 -24.64 -1.60
CA ASN A 328 -28.19 -25.08 -0.72
C ASN A 328 -28.78 -23.84 -0.04
N ASP A 329 -29.98 -23.42 -0.45
CA ASP A 329 -30.66 -22.22 0.04
C ASP A 329 -30.71 -22.14 1.57
N LEU A 330 -30.97 -23.28 2.26
CA LEU A 330 -31.04 -23.29 3.71
C LEU A 330 -29.67 -22.98 4.36
N LYS A 331 -28.59 -23.53 3.81
CA LYS A 331 -27.23 -23.25 4.30
C LYS A 331 -26.87 -21.79 4.07
N TYR A 332 -27.20 -21.24 2.91
CA TYR A 332 -26.97 -19.84 2.59
C TYR A 332 -27.72 -18.90 3.55
N TYR A 333 -29.02 -19.09 3.78
CA TYR A 333 -29.77 -18.26 4.71
C TYR A 333 -29.26 -18.36 6.16
N LYS A 334 -28.83 -19.54 6.60
CA LYS A 334 -28.18 -19.73 7.89
C LYS A 334 -26.84 -18.97 7.97
N PHE A 335 -26.02 -19.06 6.94
CA PHE A 335 -24.78 -18.30 6.84
C PHE A 335 -25.06 -16.79 6.92
N LYS A 336 -25.93 -16.27 6.07
CA LYS A 336 -26.28 -14.84 5.99
C LYS A 336 -26.79 -14.29 7.32
N PHE A 337 -27.66 -15.04 8.02
CA PHE A 337 -28.17 -14.66 9.32
C PHE A 337 -27.06 -14.56 10.37
N ASN A 338 -26.20 -15.56 10.47
CA ASN A 338 -25.08 -15.57 11.42
C ASN A 338 -24.04 -14.48 11.09
N TYR A 339 -23.77 -14.23 9.82
CA TYR A 339 -22.87 -13.18 9.36
C TYR A 339 -23.39 -11.80 9.77
N LYS A 340 -24.67 -11.50 9.56
CA LYS A 340 -25.30 -10.24 9.98
C LYS A 340 -25.32 -10.05 11.51
N ILE A 341 -25.58 -11.09 12.28
CA ILE A 341 -25.49 -11.03 13.74
C ILE A 341 -24.06 -10.66 14.17
N LYS A 342 -23.05 -11.30 13.57
CA LYS A 342 -21.64 -10.99 13.86
C LYS A 342 -21.31 -9.52 13.54
N GLU A 343 -21.75 -9.02 12.39
CA GLU A 343 -21.59 -7.61 12.01
C GLU A 343 -22.21 -6.67 13.06
N PHE A 344 -23.46 -6.92 13.42
CA PHE A 344 -24.18 -6.12 14.41
C PHE A 344 -23.47 -6.10 15.78
N LEU A 345 -23.03 -7.27 16.27
CA LEU A 345 -22.31 -7.37 17.53
C LEU A 345 -20.95 -6.65 17.50
N GLN A 346 -20.26 -6.68 16.38
CA GLN A 346 -19.00 -5.96 16.21
C GLN A 346 -19.21 -4.43 16.15
N MET A 347 -20.25 -3.95 15.46
CA MET A 347 -20.63 -2.54 15.45
C MET A 347 -21.04 -2.05 16.85
N SER A 348 -21.81 -2.83 17.60
CA SER A 348 -22.26 -2.45 18.96
C SER A 348 -21.10 -2.32 19.96
N LYS A 349 -20.05 -3.16 19.83
CA LYS A 349 -18.82 -3.07 20.64
C LYS A 349 -18.01 -1.83 20.28
N ALA A 350 -17.92 -1.48 18.99
CA ALA A 350 -17.23 -0.27 18.53
C ALA A 350 -17.91 1.01 19.07
N ILE A 351 -19.24 1.05 19.08
CA ILE A 351 -20.02 2.19 19.64
C ILE A 351 -19.84 2.29 21.16
N LYS A 352 -19.76 1.17 21.89
CA LYS A 352 -19.52 1.16 23.34
C LYS A 352 -18.09 1.62 23.68
N GLY A 353 -17.08 1.28 22.84
CA GLY A 353 -15.70 1.76 22.99
C GLY A 353 -15.55 3.28 22.78
N LEU A 354 -16.39 3.88 21.92
CA LEU A 354 -16.42 5.33 21.68
C LEU A 354 -17.10 6.15 22.78
N ARG A 355 -17.83 5.50 23.72
CA ARG A 355 -18.49 6.16 24.85
C ARG A 355 -17.65 6.18 26.14
N ILE A 356 -16.42 5.68 26.10
CA ILE A 356 -15.52 5.57 27.26
C ILE A 356 -14.22 6.39 27.05
N ILE A 357 -14.20 7.27 26.05
CA ILE A 357 -13.10 8.23 25.86
C ILE A 357 -13.64 9.65 26.08
#